data_a4146563707eee3653c869216c36b68a
#
_entry.id   a4146563707eee3653c869216c36b68a
#
_cell.length_a   1.000
_cell.length_b   1.000
_cell.length_c   1.000
_cell.angle_alpha   90.00
_cell.angle_beta   90.00
_cell.angle_gamma   90.00
#
_symmetry.space_group_name_H-M   'P 1'
#
loop_
_entity.id
_entity.type
_entity.pdbx_description
1 polymer ?
#
loop_
_entity_poly.entity_id
_entity_poly.type
_entity_poly.pdbx_seq_one_letter_code
_entity_poly.pdbx_strand_id
1 'polypeptide(L)'
;SIRNLIKCVQGAGIQMDALVLEPLASGEAVLTDIEREMGVVLVDIGGGTTDVAIFIEGSIWHTMVLPTGGEQLTNDIAVGLRTPFNTAEELKIKYGHAMPATIGPDDLLKVNVFGEDGQQHVSRQFLAEIIEARAEEILELILKEIKRSGYDGLLPAGMVLCGGTAELAGMRDLARNILGLPARIGQPQNLRGLVDTLQSPAFATSVGLLQWGIKHDLPHSAPQPE
;
A
#
# COMPACT_ATOMS: atom_id res chain seq x y z
N SER A 1 -2.78 8.05 17.76
CA SER A 1 -4.10 8.61 18.09
C SER A 1 -4.26 9.98 17.42
N ILE A 2 -5.45 10.33 16.97
CA ILE A 2 -5.80 11.62 16.31
C ILE A 2 -5.27 12.81 17.10
N ARG A 3 -5.40 12.80 18.43
CA ARG A 3 -4.88 13.88 19.29
C ARG A 3 -3.37 14.11 19.16
N ASN A 4 -2.58 13.05 18.93
CA ASN A 4 -1.13 13.19 18.76
C ASN A 4 -0.81 13.80 17.41
N LEU A 5 -1.52 13.40 16.35
CA LEU A 5 -1.38 13.99 15.02
C LEU A 5 -1.70 15.50 15.06
N ILE A 6 -2.83 15.88 15.66
CA ILE A 6 -3.23 17.28 15.85
C ILE A 6 -2.13 18.06 16.58
N LYS A 7 -1.62 17.55 17.70
CA LYS A 7 -0.54 18.20 18.46
C LYS A 7 0.75 18.35 17.65
N CYS A 8 1.12 17.35 16.85
CA CYS A 8 2.32 17.43 16.01
C CYS A 8 2.18 18.51 14.94
N VAL A 9 1.05 18.56 14.24
CA VAL A 9 0.80 19.55 13.18
C VAL A 9 0.76 20.97 13.76
N GLN A 10 0.00 21.17 14.84
CA GLN A 10 -0.09 22.47 15.53
C GLN A 10 1.24 22.89 16.16
N GLY A 11 1.99 21.93 16.72
CA GLY A 11 3.33 22.17 17.28
C GLY A 11 4.37 22.58 16.23
N ALA A 12 4.14 22.26 14.97
CA ALA A 12 4.93 22.73 13.83
C ALA A 12 4.47 24.09 13.30
N GLY A 13 3.49 24.75 13.94
CA GLY A 13 2.94 26.05 13.52
C GLY A 13 2.02 25.97 12.31
N ILE A 14 1.54 24.77 11.94
CA ILE A 14 0.66 24.56 10.79
C ILE A 14 -0.80 24.53 11.27
N GLN A 15 -1.66 25.29 10.61
CA GLN A 15 -3.10 25.22 10.83
C GLN A 15 -3.66 23.96 10.18
N MET A 16 -4.66 23.39 10.82
CA MET A 16 -5.35 22.21 10.32
C MET A 16 -6.79 22.57 9.96
N ASP A 17 -7.12 22.42 8.69
CA ASP A 17 -8.44 22.77 8.18
C ASP A 17 -9.43 21.60 8.31
N ALA A 18 -8.96 20.37 8.07
CA ALA A 18 -9.79 19.17 8.16
C ALA A 18 -8.98 17.92 8.55
N LEU A 19 -9.71 16.90 8.99
CA LEU A 19 -9.21 15.53 9.16
C LEU A 19 -9.93 14.64 8.15
N VAL A 20 -9.16 13.93 7.34
CA VAL A 20 -9.68 13.02 6.31
C VAL A 20 -9.24 11.61 6.64
N LEU A 21 -10.13 10.63 6.52
CA LEU A 21 -9.74 9.22 6.63
C LEU A 21 -8.82 8.85 5.46
N GLU A 22 -7.76 8.12 5.75
CA GLU A 22 -6.78 7.70 4.75
C GLU A 22 -7.41 7.02 3.53
N PRO A 23 -8.32 6.04 3.66
CA PRO A 23 -8.98 5.41 2.51
C PRO A 23 -9.87 6.36 1.68
N LEU A 24 -10.41 7.42 2.30
CA LEU A 24 -11.14 8.46 1.56
C LEU A 24 -10.17 9.23 0.66
N ALA A 25 -9.02 9.61 1.21
CA ALA A 25 -8.00 10.31 0.45
C ALA A 25 -7.44 9.43 -0.66
N SER A 26 -6.92 8.24 -0.34
CA SER A 26 -6.38 7.31 -1.33
C SER A 26 -7.41 6.99 -2.43
N GLY A 27 -8.66 6.76 -2.04
CA GLY A 27 -9.77 6.55 -2.97
C GLY A 27 -9.96 7.72 -3.93
N GLU A 28 -9.89 8.97 -3.45
CA GLU A 28 -10.03 10.16 -4.31
C GLU A 28 -8.99 10.19 -5.43
N ALA A 29 -7.76 9.77 -5.12
CA ALA A 29 -6.67 9.76 -6.09
C ALA A 29 -6.73 8.60 -7.09
N VAL A 30 -7.16 7.39 -6.67
CA VAL A 30 -6.91 6.17 -7.44
C VAL A 30 -8.16 5.46 -7.95
N LEU A 31 -9.37 5.78 -7.44
CA LEU A 31 -10.62 5.17 -7.87
C LEU A 31 -11.33 6.04 -8.89
N THR A 32 -11.93 5.40 -9.90
CA THR A 32 -12.88 6.03 -10.79
C THR A 32 -14.26 6.10 -10.14
N ASP A 33 -15.11 7.04 -10.59
CA ASP A 33 -16.49 7.14 -10.12
C ASP A 33 -17.30 5.87 -10.43
N ILE A 34 -17.03 5.23 -11.57
CA ILE A 34 -17.67 3.98 -11.96
C ILE A 34 -17.32 2.85 -10.98
N GLU A 35 -16.06 2.72 -10.59
CA GLU A 35 -15.65 1.70 -9.62
C GLU A 35 -16.31 1.90 -8.25
N ARG A 36 -16.36 3.15 -7.78
CA ARG A 36 -17.02 3.50 -6.51
C ARG A 36 -18.51 3.18 -6.54
N GLU A 37 -19.17 3.47 -7.66
CA GLU A 37 -20.61 3.22 -7.83
C GLU A 37 -20.93 1.74 -7.92
N MET A 38 -20.14 0.98 -8.69
CA MET A 38 -20.38 -0.43 -8.93
C MET A 38 -20.05 -1.35 -7.74
N GLY A 39 -19.16 -0.94 -6.86
CA GLY A 39 -18.65 -1.75 -5.77
C GLY A 39 -17.20 -2.20 -5.98
N VAL A 40 -16.30 -1.67 -5.17
CA VAL A 40 -14.85 -1.93 -5.22
C VAL A 40 -14.27 -1.98 -3.81
N VAL A 41 -13.29 -2.84 -3.61
CA VAL A 41 -12.44 -2.76 -2.41
C VAL A 41 -11.13 -2.04 -2.74
N LEU A 42 -10.84 -0.98 -2.01
CA LEU A 42 -9.58 -0.29 -2.00
C LEU A 42 -8.70 -0.86 -0.89
N VAL A 43 -7.46 -1.20 -1.22
CA VAL A 43 -6.47 -1.72 -0.29
C VAL A 43 -5.21 -0.89 -0.41
N ASP A 44 -4.90 -0.10 0.60
CA ASP A 44 -3.68 0.70 0.70
C ASP A 44 -2.67 -0.02 1.59
N ILE A 45 -1.64 -0.63 0.98
CA ILE A 45 -0.61 -1.38 1.70
C ILE A 45 0.60 -0.46 1.90
N GLY A 46 0.63 0.16 3.06
CA GLY A 46 1.72 1.03 3.49
C GLY A 46 2.94 0.27 4.04
N GLY A 47 3.80 0.96 4.77
CA GLY A 47 4.94 0.37 5.48
C GLY A 47 4.52 -0.42 6.71
N GLY A 48 3.75 0.19 7.62
CA GLY A 48 3.35 -0.40 8.91
C GLY A 48 1.91 -0.86 8.99
N THR A 49 1.03 -0.35 8.12
CA THR A 49 -0.41 -0.65 8.11
C THR A 49 -0.89 -1.02 6.72
N THR A 50 -2.03 -1.71 6.69
CA THR A 50 -2.82 -1.90 5.48
C THR A 50 -4.23 -1.39 5.77
N ASP A 51 -4.63 -0.37 5.04
CA ASP A 51 -5.94 0.25 5.13
C ASP A 51 -6.86 -0.32 4.06
N VAL A 52 -8.03 -0.80 4.48
CA VAL A 52 -9.03 -1.41 3.59
C VAL A 52 -10.31 -0.62 3.65
N ALA A 53 -10.87 -0.29 2.50
CA ALA A 53 -12.20 0.32 2.40
C ALA A 53 -13.02 -0.31 1.29
N ILE A 54 -14.30 -0.52 1.56
CA ILE A 54 -15.29 -1.00 0.58
C ILE A 54 -16.16 0.17 0.18
N PHE A 55 -16.17 0.47 -1.11
CA PHE A 55 -17.02 1.50 -1.72
C PHE A 55 -18.16 0.82 -2.50
N ILE A 56 -19.39 1.26 -2.28
CA ILE A 56 -20.58 0.82 -2.96
C ILE A 56 -21.50 2.04 -3.12
N GLU A 57 -22.14 2.21 -4.26
CA GLU A 57 -23.05 3.35 -4.54
C GLU A 57 -22.37 4.72 -4.23
N GLY A 58 -21.12 4.86 -4.61
CA GLY A 58 -20.34 6.08 -4.45
C GLY A 58 -19.88 6.39 -3.01
N SER A 59 -20.25 5.57 -2.02
CA SER A 59 -19.97 5.80 -0.60
C SER A 59 -19.15 4.69 0.03
N ILE A 60 -18.45 5.02 1.13
CA ILE A 60 -17.77 3.99 1.95
C ILE A 60 -18.79 3.27 2.83
N TRP A 61 -18.86 1.96 2.67
CA TRP A 61 -19.74 1.09 3.44
C TRP A 61 -19.00 0.34 4.56
N HIS A 62 -17.71 0.10 4.40
CA HIS A 62 -16.88 -0.55 5.41
C HIS A 62 -15.44 -0.05 5.35
N THR A 63 -14.81 0.10 6.52
CA THR A 63 -13.37 0.39 6.63
C THR A 63 -12.72 -0.45 7.71
N MET A 64 -11.46 -0.78 7.49
CA MET A 64 -10.65 -1.50 8.45
C MET A 64 -9.18 -1.14 8.28
N VAL A 65 -8.43 -1.24 9.37
CA VAL A 65 -6.97 -1.10 9.40
C VAL A 65 -6.35 -2.38 9.95
N LEU A 66 -5.43 -2.97 9.20
CA LEU A 66 -4.60 -4.07 9.64
C LEU A 66 -3.24 -3.54 10.10
N PRO A 67 -2.73 -3.93 11.27
CA PRO A 67 -1.42 -3.49 11.76
C PRO A 67 -0.28 -4.30 11.11
N THR A 68 -0.27 -4.38 9.79
CA THR A 68 0.72 -5.11 9.00
C THR A 68 0.92 -4.41 7.66
N GLY A 69 2.12 -4.47 7.11
CA GLY A 69 2.48 -3.83 5.85
C GLY A 69 3.87 -4.21 5.38
N GLY A 70 4.54 -3.34 4.63
CA GLY A 70 5.84 -3.60 4.03
C GLY A 70 7.00 -3.84 4.99
N GLU A 71 6.92 -3.31 6.22
CA GLU A 71 7.94 -3.54 7.25
C GLU A 71 7.99 -4.99 7.72
N GLN A 72 6.85 -5.67 7.81
CA GLN A 72 6.80 -7.09 8.15
C GLN A 72 7.48 -7.94 7.08
N LEU A 73 7.29 -7.61 5.79
CA LEU A 73 8.04 -8.24 4.68
C LEU A 73 9.55 -8.05 4.86
N THR A 74 9.99 -6.83 5.18
CA THR A 74 11.40 -6.52 5.41
C THR A 74 11.97 -7.27 6.60
N ASN A 75 11.23 -7.36 7.70
CA ASN A 75 11.62 -8.11 8.88
C ASN A 75 11.79 -9.61 8.57
N ASP A 76 10.85 -10.21 7.84
CA ASP A 76 10.92 -11.62 7.47
C ASP A 76 12.12 -11.90 6.55
N ILE A 77 12.43 -10.99 5.62
CA ILE A 77 13.62 -11.07 4.78
C ILE A 77 14.89 -10.96 5.65
N ALA A 78 14.93 -10.00 6.58
CA ALA A 78 16.08 -9.81 7.47
C ALA A 78 16.37 -11.06 8.31
N VAL A 79 15.33 -11.68 8.83
CA VAL A 79 15.42 -12.93 9.61
C VAL A 79 15.79 -14.11 8.71
N GLY A 80 15.07 -14.30 7.61
CA GLY A 80 15.23 -15.45 6.71
C GLY A 80 16.61 -15.49 6.02
N LEU A 81 17.14 -14.32 5.66
CA LEU A 81 18.46 -14.19 5.02
C LEU A 81 19.58 -13.87 6.03
N ARG A 82 19.27 -13.69 7.32
CA ARG A 82 20.21 -13.28 8.37
C ARG A 82 21.01 -12.02 7.99
N THR A 83 20.32 -11.01 7.47
CA THR A 83 20.91 -9.78 6.96
C THR A 83 20.41 -8.55 7.74
N PRO A 84 21.15 -7.43 7.75
CA PRO A 84 20.66 -6.18 8.33
C PRO A 84 19.34 -5.71 7.72
N PHE A 85 18.47 -5.08 8.53
CA PHE A 85 17.17 -4.57 8.10
C PHE A 85 17.25 -3.67 6.85
N ASN A 86 18.22 -2.75 6.81
CA ASN A 86 18.40 -1.87 5.65
C ASN A 86 18.77 -2.63 4.38
N THR A 87 19.61 -3.67 4.50
CA THR A 87 19.94 -4.57 3.38
C THR A 87 18.71 -5.36 2.93
N ALA A 88 17.90 -5.86 3.87
CA ALA A 88 16.66 -6.55 3.57
C ALA A 88 15.66 -5.64 2.83
N GLU A 89 15.54 -4.37 3.24
CA GLU A 89 14.71 -3.37 2.56
C GLU A 89 15.18 -3.11 1.13
N GLU A 90 16.49 -2.95 0.92
CA GLU A 90 17.06 -2.79 -0.42
C GLU A 90 16.80 -4.02 -1.30
N LEU A 91 16.94 -5.23 -0.75
CA LEU A 91 16.66 -6.47 -1.46
C LEU A 91 15.19 -6.58 -1.85
N LYS A 92 14.28 -6.24 -0.94
CA LYS A 92 12.84 -6.20 -1.21
C LYS A 92 12.51 -5.27 -2.36
N ILE A 93 13.01 -4.03 -2.32
CA ILE A 93 12.72 -3.01 -3.34
C ILE A 93 13.31 -3.38 -4.71
N LYS A 94 14.57 -3.86 -4.75
CA LYS A 94 15.27 -4.08 -6.02
C LYS A 94 14.96 -5.42 -6.67
N TYR A 95 14.79 -6.48 -5.85
CA TYR A 95 14.76 -7.87 -6.32
C TYR A 95 13.54 -8.64 -5.85
N GLY A 96 12.73 -8.05 -4.96
CA GLY A 96 11.55 -8.69 -4.40
C GLY A 96 10.51 -9.06 -5.46
N HIS A 97 9.84 -10.17 -5.24
CA HIS A 97 8.74 -10.65 -6.07
C HIS A 97 7.78 -11.49 -5.22
N ALA A 98 6.48 -11.27 -5.37
CA ALA A 98 5.46 -11.98 -4.60
C ALA A 98 5.06 -13.34 -5.21
N MET A 99 5.67 -13.74 -6.33
CA MET A 99 5.40 -15.02 -7.01
C MET A 99 6.71 -15.70 -7.39
N PRO A 100 7.30 -16.53 -6.53
CA PRO A 100 8.60 -17.20 -6.74
C PRO A 100 8.63 -18.11 -7.96
N ALA A 101 7.50 -18.69 -8.34
CA ALA A 101 7.40 -19.55 -9.51
C ALA A 101 7.76 -18.86 -10.85
N THR A 102 7.80 -17.54 -10.87
CA THR A 102 8.18 -16.74 -12.05
C THR A 102 9.68 -16.47 -12.13
N ILE A 103 10.45 -16.85 -11.11
CA ILE A 103 11.90 -16.58 -10.99
C ILE A 103 12.69 -17.83 -11.41
N GLY A 104 13.72 -17.61 -12.22
CA GLY A 104 14.61 -18.69 -12.63
C GLY A 104 15.42 -19.26 -11.46
N PRO A 105 15.69 -20.58 -11.44
CA PRO A 105 16.39 -21.24 -10.33
C PRO A 105 17.85 -20.79 -10.16
N ASP A 106 18.47 -20.27 -11.21
CA ASP A 106 19.87 -19.86 -11.24
C ASP A 106 20.05 -18.35 -10.94
N ASP A 107 18.97 -17.62 -10.60
CA ASP A 107 19.03 -16.21 -10.28
C ASP A 107 19.56 -16.02 -8.85
N LEU A 108 20.83 -15.60 -8.74
CA LEU A 108 21.56 -15.46 -7.48
C LEU A 108 21.84 -14.00 -7.16
N LEU A 109 21.61 -13.63 -5.91
CA LEU A 109 21.88 -12.31 -5.34
C LEU A 109 23.10 -12.37 -4.43
N LYS A 110 23.92 -11.30 -4.45
CA LYS A 110 25.01 -11.11 -3.47
C LYS A 110 24.48 -10.35 -2.27
N VAL A 111 24.53 -10.97 -1.10
CA VAL A 111 23.97 -10.45 0.14
C VAL A 111 24.99 -10.46 1.26
N ASN A 112 25.04 -9.37 2.04
CA ASN A 112 25.83 -9.33 3.27
C ASN A 112 25.04 -10.05 4.38
N VAL A 113 25.59 -11.13 4.91
CA VAL A 113 24.98 -11.98 5.93
C VAL A 113 25.74 -11.82 7.24
N PHE A 114 25.04 -11.80 8.38
CA PHE A 114 25.68 -11.72 9.69
C PHE A 114 26.56 -12.93 9.98
N GLY A 115 27.73 -12.67 10.54
CA GLY A 115 28.68 -13.72 10.96
C GLY A 115 29.50 -14.33 9.84
N GLU A 116 29.40 -13.80 8.62
CA GLU A 116 30.16 -14.24 7.46
C GLU A 116 31.09 -13.13 6.95
N ASP A 117 32.33 -13.50 6.58
CA ASP A 117 33.25 -12.58 5.95
C ASP A 117 32.93 -12.49 4.43
N GLY A 118 32.43 -11.32 3.99
CA GLY A 118 32.10 -11.05 2.59
C GLY A 118 30.63 -11.33 2.24
N GLN A 119 30.35 -11.29 0.94
CA GLN A 119 29.00 -11.47 0.41
C GLN A 119 28.72 -12.95 0.11
N GLN A 120 27.56 -13.41 0.53
CA GLN A 120 27.05 -14.74 0.22
C GLN A 120 26.13 -14.69 -1.01
N HIS A 121 26.06 -15.81 -1.73
CA HIS A 121 25.10 -15.99 -2.83
C HIS A 121 23.81 -16.58 -2.28
N VAL A 122 22.71 -15.85 -2.44
CA VAL A 122 21.37 -16.25 -2.02
C VAL A 122 20.48 -16.35 -3.25
N SER A 123 19.68 -17.41 -3.34
CA SER A 123 18.70 -17.56 -4.41
C SER A 123 17.66 -16.44 -4.34
N ARG A 124 17.42 -15.74 -5.46
CA ARG A 124 16.34 -14.77 -5.58
C ARG A 124 14.97 -15.46 -5.44
N GLN A 125 14.85 -16.70 -5.85
CA GLN A 125 13.63 -17.48 -5.62
C GLN A 125 13.36 -17.65 -4.13
N PHE A 126 14.38 -17.95 -3.31
CA PHE A 126 14.23 -18.06 -1.85
C PHE A 126 13.82 -16.71 -1.21
N LEU A 127 14.38 -15.58 -1.66
CA LEU A 127 13.90 -14.26 -1.27
C LEU A 127 12.41 -14.07 -1.59
N ALA A 128 11.99 -14.49 -2.76
CA ALA A 128 10.59 -14.38 -3.20
C ALA A 128 9.66 -15.32 -2.41
N GLU A 129 10.10 -16.50 -2.00
CA GLU A 129 9.34 -17.43 -1.13
C GLU A 129 9.06 -16.81 0.24
N ILE A 130 10.05 -16.10 0.82
CA ILE A 130 9.86 -15.37 2.08
C ILE A 130 8.82 -14.26 1.90
N ILE A 131 8.91 -13.52 0.80
CA ILE A 131 7.99 -12.42 0.48
C ILE A 131 6.57 -12.94 0.23
N GLU A 132 6.44 -14.01 -0.58
CA GLU A 132 5.15 -14.62 -0.90
C GLU A 132 4.41 -15.03 0.37
N ALA A 133 5.06 -15.75 1.28
CA ALA A 133 4.46 -16.22 2.53
C ALA A 133 3.84 -15.07 3.36
N ARG A 134 4.52 -13.94 3.50
CA ARG A 134 3.97 -12.79 4.22
C ARG A 134 2.90 -12.05 3.41
N ALA A 135 3.10 -11.93 2.11
CA ALA A 135 2.12 -11.29 1.24
C ALA A 135 0.80 -12.07 1.22
N GLU A 136 0.86 -13.40 1.18
CA GLU A 136 -0.30 -14.29 1.31
C GLU A 136 -1.03 -14.06 2.62
N GLU A 137 -0.31 -14.03 3.75
CA GLU A 137 -0.92 -13.77 5.06
C GLU A 137 -1.67 -12.43 5.09
N ILE A 138 -1.09 -11.35 4.56
CA ILE A 138 -1.75 -10.04 4.48
C ILE A 138 -3.01 -10.14 3.63
N LEU A 139 -2.94 -10.77 2.47
CA LEU A 139 -4.07 -10.89 1.54
C LEU A 139 -5.17 -11.80 2.09
N GLU A 140 -4.83 -12.86 2.82
CA GLU A 140 -5.80 -13.70 3.51
C GLU A 140 -6.54 -12.96 4.64
N LEU A 141 -5.83 -12.10 5.39
CA LEU A 141 -6.44 -11.23 6.39
C LEU A 141 -7.43 -10.25 5.74
N ILE A 142 -7.07 -9.68 4.59
CA ILE A 142 -7.97 -8.81 3.81
C ILE A 142 -9.20 -9.59 3.34
N LEU A 143 -9.02 -10.79 2.77
CA LEU A 143 -10.11 -11.65 2.32
C LEU A 143 -11.06 -12.00 3.46
N LYS A 144 -10.50 -12.37 4.61
CA LYS A 144 -11.28 -12.68 5.83
C LYS A 144 -12.13 -11.50 6.27
N GLU A 145 -11.56 -10.29 6.18
CA GLU A 145 -12.28 -9.08 6.58
C GLU A 145 -13.36 -8.70 5.56
N ILE A 146 -13.10 -8.82 4.27
CA ILE A 146 -14.12 -8.62 3.21
C ILE A 146 -15.31 -9.57 3.46
N LYS A 147 -15.06 -10.85 3.72
CA LYS A 147 -16.11 -11.82 4.05
C LYS A 147 -16.85 -11.47 5.34
N ARG A 148 -16.13 -11.02 6.38
CA ARG A 148 -16.71 -10.61 7.65
C ARG A 148 -17.63 -9.39 7.51
N SER A 149 -17.30 -8.49 6.60
CA SER A 149 -18.12 -7.30 6.31
C SER A 149 -19.48 -7.64 5.71
N GLY A 150 -19.62 -8.83 5.09
CA GLY A 150 -20.82 -9.25 4.38
C GLY A 150 -21.00 -8.64 2.99
N TYR A 151 -19.99 -7.92 2.48
CA TYR A 151 -20.04 -7.25 1.17
C TYR A 151 -19.25 -7.97 0.08
N ASP A 152 -18.74 -9.17 0.33
CA ASP A 152 -17.93 -9.97 -0.61
C ASP A 152 -18.61 -10.25 -1.95
N GLY A 153 -19.95 -10.35 -1.98
CA GLY A 153 -20.74 -10.51 -3.20
C GLY A 153 -21.07 -9.21 -3.95
N LEU A 154 -20.65 -8.05 -3.43
CA LEU A 154 -21.03 -6.72 -3.95
C LEU A 154 -19.84 -5.94 -4.52
N LEU A 155 -18.82 -6.63 -5.03
CA LEU A 155 -17.57 -6.05 -5.51
C LEU A 155 -17.29 -6.37 -6.99
N PRO A 156 -18.21 -6.08 -7.91
CA PRO A 156 -18.01 -6.40 -9.33
C PRO A 156 -16.86 -5.62 -9.98
N ALA A 157 -16.49 -4.44 -9.45
CA ALA A 157 -15.32 -3.70 -9.90
C ALA A 157 -14.00 -4.26 -9.32
N GLY A 158 -14.10 -5.27 -8.43
CA GLY A 158 -12.94 -5.98 -7.89
C GLY A 158 -12.16 -5.20 -6.84
N MET A 159 -10.84 -5.22 -6.96
CA MET A 159 -9.91 -4.65 -5.99
C MET A 159 -8.93 -3.67 -6.64
N VAL A 160 -8.67 -2.58 -5.96
CA VAL A 160 -7.62 -1.62 -6.29
C VAL A 160 -6.59 -1.61 -5.17
N LEU A 161 -5.35 -1.93 -5.52
CA LEU A 161 -4.20 -1.90 -4.61
C LEU A 161 -3.43 -0.60 -4.77
N CYS A 162 -3.15 0.11 -3.68
CA CYS A 162 -2.25 1.26 -3.64
C CYS A 162 -1.32 1.19 -2.42
N GLY A 163 -0.56 2.26 -2.16
CA GLY A 163 0.52 2.24 -1.18
C GLY A 163 1.83 1.71 -1.73
N GLY A 164 2.92 1.98 -1.05
CA GLY A 164 4.27 1.63 -1.51
C GLY A 164 4.49 0.13 -1.69
N THR A 165 3.87 -0.70 -0.86
CA THR A 165 4.00 -2.17 -0.95
C THR A 165 3.24 -2.76 -2.15
N ALA A 166 2.25 -2.05 -2.70
CA ALA A 166 1.56 -2.47 -3.92
C ALA A 166 2.46 -2.46 -5.17
N GLU A 167 3.60 -1.73 -5.13
CA GLU A 167 4.60 -1.72 -6.21
C GLU A 167 5.44 -3.00 -6.27
N LEU A 168 5.37 -3.86 -5.25
CA LEU A 168 6.09 -5.13 -5.25
C LEU A 168 5.68 -5.99 -6.44
N ALA A 169 6.67 -6.41 -7.22
CA ALA A 169 6.44 -7.22 -8.40
C ALA A 169 5.64 -8.50 -8.04
N GLY A 170 4.63 -8.82 -8.84
CA GLY A 170 3.77 -9.99 -8.60
C GLY A 170 2.64 -9.78 -7.58
N MET A 171 2.63 -8.68 -6.79
CA MET A 171 1.62 -8.45 -5.75
C MET A 171 0.19 -8.43 -6.31
N ARG A 172 -0.04 -7.76 -7.44
CA ARG A 172 -1.36 -7.73 -8.10
C ARG A 172 -1.85 -9.14 -8.46
N ASP A 173 -0.97 -9.95 -9.04
CA ASP A 173 -1.37 -11.28 -9.53
C ASP A 173 -1.58 -12.25 -8.37
N LEU A 174 -0.77 -12.16 -7.33
CA LEU A 174 -0.97 -12.90 -6.08
C LEU A 174 -2.31 -12.52 -5.42
N ALA A 175 -2.60 -11.23 -5.31
CA ALA A 175 -3.86 -10.74 -4.76
C ALA A 175 -5.07 -11.25 -5.55
N ARG A 176 -5.02 -11.22 -6.88
CA ARG A 176 -6.07 -11.77 -7.73
C ARG A 176 -6.28 -13.27 -7.49
N ASN A 177 -5.21 -14.02 -7.32
CA ASN A 177 -5.27 -15.46 -7.09
C ASN A 177 -5.91 -15.80 -5.72
N ILE A 178 -5.55 -15.07 -4.67
CA ILE A 178 -6.03 -15.34 -3.30
C ILE A 178 -7.47 -14.84 -3.10
N LEU A 179 -7.78 -13.62 -3.55
CA LEU A 179 -9.10 -13.04 -3.34
C LEU A 179 -10.14 -13.52 -4.35
N GLY A 180 -9.73 -14.03 -5.51
CA GLY A 180 -10.65 -14.41 -6.59
C GLY A 180 -11.38 -13.22 -7.23
N LEU A 181 -10.86 -12.00 -7.05
CA LEU A 181 -11.40 -10.76 -7.57
C LEU A 181 -10.48 -10.18 -8.65
N PRO A 182 -11.02 -9.49 -9.68
CA PRO A 182 -10.19 -8.67 -10.56
C PRO A 182 -9.37 -7.68 -9.73
N ALA A 183 -8.07 -7.53 -10.04
CA ALA A 183 -7.19 -6.65 -9.31
C ALA A 183 -6.39 -5.74 -10.23
N ARG A 184 -6.23 -4.47 -9.85
CA ARG A 184 -5.34 -3.51 -10.50
C ARG A 184 -4.53 -2.71 -9.48
N ILE A 185 -3.41 -2.16 -9.92
CA ILE A 185 -2.66 -1.18 -9.14
C ILE A 185 -3.31 0.19 -9.36
N GLY A 186 -3.61 0.88 -8.25
CA GLY A 186 -4.15 2.22 -8.23
C GLY A 186 -3.03 3.26 -8.31
N GLN A 187 -2.99 4.01 -9.38
CA GLN A 187 -2.07 5.14 -9.55
C GLN A 187 -2.85 6.45 -9.44
N PRO A 188 -2.30 7.49 -8.79
CA PRO A 188 -2.92 8.80 -8.74
C PRO A 188 -3.24 9.34 -10.12
N GLN A 189 -4.48 9.82 -10.30
CA GLN A 189 -5.00 10.31 -11.58
C GLN A 189 -5.24 11.83 -11.53
N ASN A 190 -5.51 12.42 -12.70
CA ASN A 190 -5.85 13.84 -12.84
C ASN A 190 -4.77 14.83 -12.37
N LEU A 191 -3.51 14.41 -12.43
CA LEU A 191 -2.34 15.24 -12.14
C LEU A 191 -1.97 16.09 -13.36
N ARG A 192 -1.46 17.32 -13.11
CA ARG A 192 -0.93 18.22 -14.14
C ARG A 192 0.45 18.74 -13.74
N GLY A 193 1.36 18.86 -14.69
CA GLY A 193 2.73 19.36 -14.47
C GLY A 193 3.78 18.24 -14.39
N LEU A 194 4.74 18.32 -13.48
CA LEU A 194 5.81 17.34 -13.26
C LEU A 194 5.25 16.14 -12.46
N VAL A 195 4.60 15.23 -13.14
CA VAL A 195 3.76 14.19 -12.49
C VAL A 195 4.42 12.81 -12.36
N ASP A 196 5.52 12.55 -13.06
CA ASP A 196 6.10 11.20 -13.18
C ASP A 196 6.32 10.52 -11.81
N THR A 197 6.87 11.25 -10.84
CA THR A 197 7.09 10.72 -9.48
C THR A 197 5.78 10.51 -8.73
N LEU A 198 4.80 11.41 -8.90
CA LEU A 198 3.53 11.40 -8.16
C LEU A 198 2.53 10.35 -8.67
N GLN A 199 2.82 9.72 -9.81
CA GLN A 199 2.01 8.61 -10.33
C GLN A 199 2.26 7.28 -9.61
N SER A 200 3.31 7.18 -8.78
CA SER A 200 3.52 5.99 -7.96
C SER A 200 2.35 5.77 -7.00
N PRO A 201 1.88 4.52 -6.84
CA PRO A 201 0.86 4.14 -5.86
C PRO A 201 1.17 4.58 -4.43
N ALA A 202 2.44 4.77 -4.09
CA ALA A 202 2.91 5.24 -2.79
C ALA A 202 2.41 6.66 -2.44
N PHE A 203 2.05 7.46 -3.44
CA PHE A 203 1.55 8.83 -3.24
C PHE A 203 0.03 8.94 -3.25
N ALA A 204 -0.70 7.81 -3.28
CA ALA A 204 -2.16 7.80 -3.35
C ALA A 204 -2.81 8.69 -2.29
N THR A 205 -2.45 8.50 -1.02
CA THR A 205 -2.99 9.28 0.10
C THR A 205 -2.64 10.77 0.01
N SER A 206 -1.36 11.10 -0.29
CA SER A 206 -0.89 12.49 -0.34
C SER A 206 -1.57 13.27 -1.47
N VAL A 207 -1.65 12.67 -2.66
CA VAL A 207 -2.34 13.26 -3.81
C VAL A 207 -3.84 13.38 -3.54
N GLY A 208 -4.43 12.33 -2.97
CA GLY A 208 -5.84 12.30 -2.64
C GLY A 208 -6.25 13.35 -1.61
N LEU A 209 -5.41 13.63 -0.60
CA LEU A 209 -5.66 14.73 0.35
C LEU A 209 -5.74 16.08 -0.36
N LEU A 210 -4.84 16.35 -1.30
CA LEU A 210 -4.86 17.60 -2.08
C LEU A 210 -6.11 17.68 -2.97
N GLN A 211 -6.46 16.60 -3.68
CA GLN A 211 -7.65 16.54 -4.52
C GLN A 211 -8.94 16.69 -3.69
N TRP A 212 -8.99 16.03 -2.54
CA TRP A 212 -10.10 16.14 -1.60
C TRP A 212 -10.28 17.57 -1.09
N GLY A 213 -9.17 18.22 -0.71
CA GLY A 213 -9.18 19.62 -0.27
C GLY A 213 -9.71 20.57 -1.33
N ILE A 214 -9.26 20.42 -2.57
CA ILE A 214 -9.73 21.22 -3.72
C ILE A 214 -11.25 20.99 -3.96
N LYS A 215 -11.70 19.74 -3.93
CA LYS A 215 -13.10 19.36 -4.21
C LYS A 215 -14.07 19.90 -3.14
N HIS A 216 -13.61 20.00 -1.90
CA HIS A 216 -14.42 20.50 -0.77
C HIS A 216 -14.25 22.00 -0.49
N ASP A 217 -13.59 22.72 -1.42
CA ASP A 217 -13.39 24.16 -1.36
C ASP A 217 -12.93 24.65 0.03
N LEU A 218 -11.94 23.92 0.60
CA LEU A 218 -11.38 24.29 1.88
C LEU A 218 -10.72 25.67 1.75
N PRO A 219 -11.03 26.63 2.67
CA PRO A 219 -10.47 27.96 2.59
C PRO A 219 -8.95 27.88 2.62
N HIS A 220 -8.30 28.48 1.62
CA HIS A 220 -6.86 28.70 1.68
C HIS A 220 -6.62 29.64 2.84
N SER A 221 -6.11 29.13 3.97
CA SER A 221 -5.66 29.99 5.06
C SER A 221 -4.60 30.91 4.50
N ALA A 222 -4.96 32.17 4.29
CA ALA A 222 -4.00 33.20 3.94
C ALA A 222 -2.92 33.25 5.04
N PRO A 223 -1.61 33.35 4.69
CA PRO A 223 -0.57 33.50 5.70
C PRO A 223 -0.92 34.70 6.55
N GLN A 224 -0.99 34.51 7.88
CA GLN A 224 -1.15 35.63 8.79
C GLN A 224 0.10 36.49 8.66
N PRO A 225 -0.04 37.82 8.47
CA PRO A 225 1.10 38.72 8.53
C PRO A 225 1.72 38.63 9.92
N GLU A 226 3.06 38.56 10.01
CA GLU A 226 3.87 38.62 11.23
C GLU A 226 3.60 39.89 12.05
#